data_03de84355e489f7bf92c0b67c4c6c7a0
#
_entry.id   03de84355e489f7bf92c0b67c4c6c7a0
#
_cell.length_a   1.000
_cell.length_b   1.000
_cell.length_c   1.000
_cell.angle_alpha   90.00
_cell.angle_beta   90.00
_cell.angle_gamma   90.00
#
_symmetry.space_group_name_H-M   'P 1'
#
loop_
_entity.id
_entity.type
_entity.pdbx_description
1 polymer ?
#
loop_
_entity_poly.entity_id
_entity_poly.type
_entity_poly.pdbx_seq_one_letter_code
_entity_poly.pdbx_strand_id
1 'polypeptide(L)'
;MKIGLAIHHYSPGYGGPFTVISETASYLYKNNINCRIYYQQSQYSNINLNLREIVKSRDIFHLFGIWSPFHIKLFYYVKKFKKKIIISTLGATEPWSLSQKKLKKLVAWQIYQKRILNNCDYIHATSESEKEHLIDLGVKTPIKLIPHGVIVKDKK
;
A
#
# COMPACT_ATOMS: atom_id res chain seq x y z
N MET A 1 2.72 19.88 0.39
CA MET A 1 2.94 18.44 0.13
C MET A 1 1.65 17.80 -0.36
N LYS A 2 1.70 17.04 -1.45
CA LYS A 2 0.55 16.35 -2.05
C LYS A 2 0.76 14.84 -1.98
N ILE A 3 -0.15 14.11 -1.33
CA ILE A 3 -0.03 12.66 -1.08
C ILE A 3 -0.99 11.88 -1.97
N GLY A 4 -0.51 10.82 -2.60
CA GLY A 4 -1.31 9.81 -3.27
C GLY A 4 -1.43 8.57 -2.38
N LEU A 5 -2.64 8.20 -1.99
CA LEU A 5 -2.94 6.96 -1.29
C LEU A 5 -3.42 5.95 -2.33
N ALA A 6 -2.84 4.77 -2.40
CA ALA A 6 -3.17 3.79 -3.44
C ALA A 6 -3.57 2.44 -2.85
N ILE A 7 -4.68 1.88 -3.32
CA ILE A 7 -5.20 0.57 -2.92
C ILE A 7 -5.71 -0.19 -4.15
N HIS A 8 -5.71 -1.52 -4.09
CA HIS A 8 -6.19 -2.32 -5.22
C HIS A 8 -7.71 -2.17 -5.43
N HIS A 9 -8.50 -2.37 -4.38
CA HIS A 9 -9.95 -2.18 -4.40
C HIS A 9 -10.37 -1.17 -3.32
N TYR A 10 -11.20 -0.21 -3.70
CA TYR A 10 -11.75 0.77 -2.78
C TYR A 10 -13.26 0.60 -2.68
N SER A 11 -13.68 -0.28 -1.76
CA SER A 11 -15.08 -0.51 -1.45
C SER A 11 -15.24 -1.00 0.00
N PRO A 12 -16.38 -0.73 0.66
CA PRO A 12 -16.63 -1.20 2.04
C PRO A 12 -16.48 -2.71 2.19
N GLY A 13 -16.86 -3.50 1.17
CA GLY A 13 -16.72 -4.96 1.18
C GLY A 13 -15.28 -5.46 1.14
N TYR A 14 -14.28 -4.59 0.95
CA TYR A 14 -12.87 -4.96 0.99
C TYR A 14 -12.31 -5.07 2.41
N GLY A 15 -13.13 -4.74 3.44
CA GLY A 15 -12.80 -4.94 4.85
C GLY A 15 -11.71 -4.01 5.39
N GLY A 16 -10.81 -4.55 6.23
CA GLY A 16 -9.78 -3.80 6.93
C GLY A 16 -8.97 -2.82 6.06
N PRO A 17 -8.44 -3.21 4.90
CA PRO A 17 -7.69 -2.30 4.04
C PRO A 17 -8.48 -1.07 3.58
N PHE A 18 -9.77 -1.21 3.31
CA PHE A 18 -10.65 -0.08 2.98
C PHE A 18 -10.79 0.88 4.16
N THR A 19 -11.03 0.35 5.35
CA THR A 19 -11.16 1.16 6.59
C THR A 19 -9.88 1.96 6.83
N VAL A 20 -8.73 1.28 6.82
CA VAL A 20 -7.44 1.90 7.08
C VAL A 20 -7.14 3.06 6.12
N ILE A 21 -7.28 2.86 4.82
CA ILE A 21 -7.00 3.93 3.85
C ILE A 21 -7.99 5.08 3.96
N SER A 22 -9.26 4.79 4.25
CA SER A 22 -10.32 5.81 4.39
C SER A 22 -10.08 6.66 5.64
N GLU A 23 -9.74 6.06 6.76
CA GLU A 23 -9.40 6.76 8.00
C GLU A 23 -8.12 7.58 7.85
N THR A 24 -7.09 7.01 7.21
CA THR A 24 -5.86 7.74 6.87
C THR A 24 -6.16 8.97 6.02
N ALA A 25 -6.96 8.83 4.98
CA ALA A 25 -7.34 9.95 4.12
C ALA A 25 -8.15 11.01 4.89
N SER A 26 -9.09 10.58 5.72
CA SER A 26 -9.89 11.47 6.57
C SER A 26 -9.02 12.26 7.54
N TYR A 27 -8.07 11.59 8.21
CA TYR A 27 -7.14 12.23 9.13
C TYR A 27 -6.24 13.26 8.43
N LEU A 28 -5.68 12.91 7.28
CA LEU A 28 -4.86 13.81 6.48
C LEU A 28 -5.67 15.04 6.04
N TYR A 29 -6.89 14.84 5.58
CA TYR A 29 -7.78 15.93 5.18
C TYR A 29 -8.11 16.88 6.34
N LYS A 30 -8.45 16.35 7.52
CA LYS A 30 -8.72 17.13 8.73
C LYS A 30 -7.51 17.97 9.17
N ASN A 31 -6.32 17.55 8.86
CA ASN A 31 -5.07 18.27 9.13
C ASN A 31 -4.57 19.13 7.95
N ASN A 32 -5.45 19.47 7.01
CA ASN A 32 -5.16 20.30 5.84
C ASN A 32 -4.03 19.75 4.95
N ILE A 33 -3.85 18.44 4.93
CA ILE A 33 -2.87 17.78 4.06
C ILE A 33 -3.58 17.35 2.77
N ASN A 34 -3.10 17.83 1.62
CA ASN A 34 -3.66 17.48 0.32
C ASN A 34 -3.40 16.01 0.00
N CYS A 35 -4.44 15.19 0.09
CA CYS A 35 -4.36 13.77 -0.27
C CYS A 35 -5.46 13.36 -1.25
N ARG A 36 -5.21 12.28 -2.01
CA ARG A 36 -6.20 11.67 -2.91
C ARG A 36 -6.02 10.16 -2.94
N ILE A 37 -7.14 9.43 -2.91
CA ILE A 37 -7.14 7.97 -3.04
C ILE A 37 -7.19 7.59 -4.52
N TYR A 38 -6.34 6.64 -4.90
CA TYR A 38 -6.25 6.01 -6.22
C TYR A 38 -6.45 4.50 -6.07
N TYR A 39 -7.30 3.94 -6.92
CA TYR A 39 -7.60 2.51 -6.89
C TYR A 39 -7.85 1.99 -8.31
N GLN A 40 -7.69 0.68 -8.48
CA GLN A 40 -8.05 0.02 -9.72
C GLN A 40 -9.57 -0.08 -9.77
N GLN A 41 -10.18 0.58 -10.75
CA GLN A 41 -11.61 0.40 -11.00
C GLN A 41 -11.88 -0.99 -11.56
N SER A 42 -13.08 -1.51 -11.29
CA SER A 42 -13.54 -2.78 -11.84
C SER A 42 -13.45 -2.78 -13.37
N GLN A 43 -13.38 -3.94 -13.98
CA GLN A 43 -13.24 -4.16 -15.45
C GLN A 43 -14.27 -3.42 -16.33
N TYR A 44 -15.28 -2.80 -15.72
CA TYR A 44 -16.38 -2.11 -16.41
C TYR A 44 -16.22 -0.59 -16.52
N SER A 45 -15.18 -0.01 -15.99
CA SER A 45 -14.97 1.44 -16.12
C SER A 45 -13.86 1.74 -17.12
N ASN A 46 -14.23 2.38 -18.23
CA ASN A 46 -13.33 2.86 -19.28
C ASN A 46 -12.45 4.07 -18.87
N ILE A 47 -12.26 4.32 -17.58
CA ILE A 47 -11.37 5.39 -17.14
C ILE A 47 -9.95 4.86 -17.13
N ASN A 48 -9.24 5.05 -18.22
CA ASN A 48 -7.79 4.86 -18.29
C ASN A 48 -7.13 5.82 -17.27
N LEU A 49 -6.78 5.30 -16.10
CA LEU A 49 -5.97 6.06 -15.14
C LEU A 49 -4.63 6.40 -15.80
N ASN A 50 -4.48 7.65 -16.23
CA ASN A 50 -3.19 8.12 -16.72
C ASN A 50 -2.18 8.19 -15.57
N LEU A 51 -1.54 7.05 -15.28
CA LEU A 51 -0.58 6.94 -14.18
C LEU A 51 0.54 7.96 -14.27
N ARG A 52 0.91 8.38 -15.49
CA ARG A 52 1.94 9.41 -15.69
C ARG A 52 1.52 10.73 -15.07
N GLU A 53 0.32 11.21 -15.39
CA GLU A 53 -0.18 12.49 -14.87
C GLU A 53 -0.50 12.40 -13.37
N ILE A 54 -1.03 11.29 -12.92
CA ILE A 54 -1.27 11.02 -11.50
C ILE A 54 0.04 11.15 -10.72
N VAL A 55 1.11 10.46 -11.16
CA VAL A 55 2.39 10.45 -10.44
C VAL A 55 3.06 11.81 -10.46
N LYS A 56 2.99 12.54 -11.58
CA LYS A 56 3.52 13.90 -11.64
C LYS A 56 2.81 14.87 -10.68
N SER A 57 1.52 14.67 -10.45
CA SER A 57 0.69 15.57 -9.63
C SER A 57 0.89 15.40 -8.12
N ARG A 58 1.68 14.42 -7.67
CA ARG A 58 1.90 14.08 -6.26
C ARG A 58 3.38 14.09 -5.90
N ASP A 59 3.65 14.28 -4.61
CA ASP A 59 5.02 14.29 -4.07
C ASP A 59 5.40 12.92 -3.48
N ILE A 60 4.45 12.30 -2.80
CA ILE A 60 4.60 11.03 -2.09
C ILE A 60 3.45 10.11 -2.46
N PHE A 61 3.74 8.81 -2.59
CA PHE A 61 2.74 7.75 -2.70
C PHE A 61 2.82 6.80 -1.52
N HIS A 62 1.67 6.48 -0.93
CA HIS A 62 1.53 5.44 0.07
C HIS A 62 0.63 4.33 -0.48
N LEU A 63 1.20 3.15 -0.71
CA LEU A 63 0.51 1.97 -1.22
C LEU A 63 0.00 1.12 -0.05
N PHE A 64 -1.27 0.78 -0.09
CA PHE A 64 -1.93 -0.07 0.90
C PHE A 64 -2.16 -1.45 0.30
N GLY A 65 -1.32 -2.41 0.71
CA GLY A 65 -1.26 -3.77 0.20
C GLY A 65 -0.19 -3.98 -0.87
N ILE A 66 -0.01 -5.25 -1.23
CA ILE A 66 0.96 -5.74 -2.22
C ILE A 66 0.29 -6.74 -3.16
N TRP A 67 1.02 -7.38 -4.04
CA TRP A 67 0.59 -8.42 -5.01
C TRP A 67 -0.23 -7.93 -6.21
N SER A 68 -0.72 -6.70 -6.23
CA SER A 68 -1.60 -6.19 -7.28
C SER A 68 -0.82 -5.68 -8.49
N PRO A 69 -1.21 -6.01 -9.74
CA PRO A 69 -0.63 -5.44 -10.94
C PRO A 69 -0.71 -3.90 -10.97
N PHE A 70 -1.75 -3.32 -10.39
CA PHE A 70 -1.89 -1.88 -10.25
C PHE A 70 -0.75 -1.29 -9.38
N HIS A 71 -0.46 -1.89 -8.22
CA HIS A 71 0.63 -1.44 -7.35
C HIS A 71 1.99 -1.59 -8.03
N ILE A 72 2.22 -2.67 -8.77
CA ILE A 72 3.46 -2.88 -9.54
C ILE A 72 3.65 -1.76 -10.56
N LYS A 73 2.63 -1.51 -11.39
CA LYS A 73 2.65 -0.42 -12.37
C LYS A 73 2.91 0.93 -11.71
N LEU A 74 2.15 1.26 -10.67
CA LEU A 74 2.27 2.52 -9.96
C LEU A 74 3.67 2.69 -9.36
N PHE A 75 4.23 1.64 -8.72
CA PHE A 75 5.58 1.64 -8.18
C PHE A 75 6.62 2.05 -9.24
N TYR A 76 6.61 1.43 -10.41
CA TYR A 76 7.56 1.75 -11.47
C TYR A 76 7.41 3.17 -12.00
N TYR A 77 6.19 3.68 -12.10
CA TYR A 77 5.97 5.09 -12.46
C TYR A 77 6.49 6.04 -11.38
N VAL A 78 6.21 5.77 -10.09
CA VAL A 78 6.70 6.57 -8.97
C VAL A 78 8.22 6.64 -8.97
N LYS A 79 8.91 5.52 -9.15
CA LYS A 79 10.39 5.46 -9.25
C LYS A 79 10.90 6.19 -10.51
N LYS A 80 10.26 6.01 -11.67
CA LYS A 80 10.62 6.70 -12.91
C LYS A 80 10.57 8.22 -12.76
N PHE A 81 9.60 8.76 -12.04
CA PHE A 81 9.47 10.19 -11.78
C PHE A 81 10.16 10.65 -10.49
N LYS A 82 11.01 9.81 -9.88
CA LYS A 82 11.79 10.11 -8.68
C LYS A 82 10.94 10.63 -7.50
N LYS A 83 9.71 10.13 -7.38
CA LYS A 83 8.81 10.45 -6.26
C LYS A 83 9.05 9.49 -5.11
N LYS A 84 8.66 9.90 -3.90
CA LYS A 84 8.77 9.09 -2.69
C LYS A 84 7.65 8.05 -2.63
N ILE A 85 7.97 6.87 -2.08
CA ILE A 85 7.03 5.76 -1.98
C ILE A 85 7.15 5.04 -0.63
N ILE A 86 5.99 4.88 0.02
CA ILE A 86 5.81 4.10 1.24
C ILE A 86 4.90 2.92 0.89
N ILE A 87 5.15 1.75 1.46
CA ILE A 87 4.33 0.56 1.25
C ILE A 87 3.89 -0.01 2.60
N SER A 88 2.57 -0.12 2.83
CA SER A 88 1.98 -0.90 3.93
C SER A 88 1.63 -2.28 3.42
N THR A 89 2.19 -3.31 4.02
CA THR A 89 1.94 -4.71 3.61
C THR A 89 0.61 -5.25 4.11
N LEU A 90 0.06 -4.69 5.19
CA LEU A 90 -1.26 -5.02 5.77
C LEU A 90 -1.41 -6.53 6.03
N GLY A 91 -0.41 -7.16 6.62
CA GLY A 91 -0.40 -8.59 6.91
C GLY A 91 -0.27 -9.52 5.68
N ALA A 92 -0.05 -8.97 4.48
CA ALA A 92 0.06 -9.77 3.27
C ALA A 92 1.33 -10.65 3.22
N THR A 93 2.29 -10.40 4.10
CA THR A 93 3.53 -11.17 4.29
C THR A 93 3.47 -12.11 5.49
N GLU A 94 2.38 -12.13 6.24
CA GLU A 94 2.19 -13.06 7.35
C GLU A 94 2.19 -14.52 6.86
N PRO A 95 2.71 -15.49 7.65
CA PRO A 95 2.81 -16.90 7.26
C PRO A 95 1.51 -17.49 6.75
N TRP A 96 0.39 -17.20 7.43
CA TRP A 96 -0.93 -17.62 7.00
C TRP A 96 -1.29 -17.05 5.62
N SER A 97 -1.05 -15.76 5.41
CA SER A 97 -1.31 -15.14 4.11
C SER A 97 -0.45 -15.75 3.02
N LEU A 98 0.84 -16.01 3.29
CA LEU A 98 1.77 -16.60 2.32
C LEU A 98 1.41 -18.06 2.00
N SER A 99 0.79 -18.80 2.92
CA SER A 99 0.33 -20.16 2.65
C SER A 99 -0.81 -20.22 1.62
N GLN A 100 -1.61 -19.15 1.50
CA GLN A 100 -2.65 -19.03 0.50
C GLN A 100 -2.04 -18.83 -0.89
N LYS A 101 -2.32 -19.74 -1.85
CA LYS A 101 -1.75 -19.73 -3.22
C LYS A 101 -0.20 -19.71 -3.20
N LYS A 102 0.40 -20.50 -2.28
CA LYS A 102 1.83 -20.51 -1.93
C LYS A 102 2.76 -20.44 -3.13
N LEU A 103 2.59 -21.33 -4.12
CA LEU A 103 3.46 -21.39 -5.30
C LEU A 103 3.43 -20.08 -6.10
N LYS A 104 2.24 -19.50 -6.32
CA LYS A 104 2.09 -18.23 -7.06
C LYS A 104 2.77 -17.08 -6.33
N LYS A 105 2.62 -17.01 -5.00
CA LYS A 105 3.25 -15.98 -4.17
C LYS A 105 4.75 -16.16 -4.08
N LEU A 106 5.25 -17.39 -3.99
CA LEU A 106 6.68 -17.67 -3.97
C LEU A 106 7.35 -17.19 -5.27
N VAL A 107 6.76 -17.53 -6.42
CA VAL A 107 7.26 -17.07 -7.73
C VAL A 107 7.19 -15.55 -7.83
N ALA A 108 6.07 -14.95 -7.48
CA ALA A 108 5.89 -13.50 -7.49
C ALA A 108 6.87 -12.78 -6.55
N TRP A 109 7.15 -13.37 -5.38
CA TRP A 109 8.13 -12.86 -4.42
C TRP A 109 9.53 -12.78 -5.03
N GLN A 110 9.98 -13.86 -5.65
CA GLN A 110 11.32 -13.92 -6.25
C GLN A 110 11.45 -13.02 -7.50
N ILE A 111 10.42 -12.97 -8.34
CA ILE A 111 10.48 -12.23 -9.60
C ILE A 111 10.42 -10.72 -9.39
N TYR A 112 9.47 -10.22 -8.57
CA TYR A 112 9.26 -8.78 -8.47
C TYR A 112 8.99 -8.24 -7.06
N GLN A 113 8.27 -8.95 -6.19
CA GLN A 113 7.76 -8.36 -4.96
C GLN A 113 8.87 -7.98 -3.98
N LYS A 114 9.83 -8.86 -3.75
CA LYS A 114 11.01 -8.58 -2.93
C LYS A 114 11.80 -7.37 -3.46
N ARG A 115 11.96 -7.28 -4.77
CA ARG A 115 12.62 -6.15 -5.41
C ARG A 115 11.87 -4.85 -5.20
N ILE A 116 10.54 -4.85 -5.31
CA ILE A 116 9.68 -3.68 -5.06
C ILE A 116 9.85 -3.21 -3.61
N LEU A 117 9.72 -4.13 -2.66
CA LEU A 117 9.86 -3.79 -1.24
C LEU A 117 11.26 -3.27 -0.90
N ASN A 118 12.31 -3.84 -1.50
CA ASN A 118 13.69 -3.40 -1.27
C ASN A 118 14.08 -2.11 -2.02
N ASN A 119 13.20 -1.55 -2.82
CA ASN A 119 13.43 -0.30 -3.55
C ASN A 119 12.41 0.81 -3.24
N CYS A 120 11.51 0.62 -2.26
CA CYS A 120 10.71 1.72 -1.73
C CYS A 120 11.51 2.54 -0.73
N ASP A 121 11.02 3.71 -0.35
CA ASP A 121 11.71 4.58 0.62
C ASP A 121 11.48 4.09 2.05
N TYR A 122 10.26 3.65 2.39
CA TYR A 122 9.90 3.07 3.68
C TYR A 122 8.85 1.98 3.53
N ILE A 123 8.88 1.05 4.46
CA ILE A 123 7.79 0.11 4.69
C ILE A 123 7.10 0.49 6.00
N HIS A 124 5.79 0.49 5.99
CA HIS A 124 4.95 0.63 7.16
C HIS A 124 4.46 -0.75 7.59
N ALA A 125 4.89 -1.20 8.77
CA ALA A 125 4.40 -2.38 9.45
C ALA A 125 3.48 -1.96 10.60
N THR A 126 2.47 -2.78 10.88
CA THR A 126 1.43 -2.48 11.87
C THR A 126 1.64 -3.21 13.19
N SER A 127 2.49 -4.23 13.19
CA SER A 127 2.87 -5.04 14.36
C SER A 127 4.34 -5.41 14.31
N GLU A 128 4.92 -5.75 15.46
CA GLU A 128 6.30 -6.25 15.53
C GLU A 128 6.44 -7.57 14.78
N SER A 129 5.45 -8.46 14.88
CA SER A 129 5.41 -9.71 14.11
C SER A 129 5.50 -9.48 12.61
N GLU A 130 4.73 -8.53 12.05
CA GLU A 130 4.79 -8.18 10.63
C GLU A 130 6.18 -7.66 10.23
N LYS A 131 6.81 -6.87 11.09
CA LYS A 131 8.16 -6.35 10.87
C LYS A 131 9.20 -7.49 10.87
N GLU A 132 9.14 -8.41 11.84
CA GLU A 132 10.03 -9.57 11.93
C GLU A 132 9.89 -10.45 10.68
N HIS A 133 8.68 -10.79 10.28
CA HIS A 133 8.43 -11.57 9.06
C HIS A 133 8.99 -10.90 7.79
N LEU A 134 8.90 -9.58 7.69
CA LEU A 134 9.49 -8.85 6.56
C LEU A 134 11.02 -8.98 6.55
N ILE A 135 11.66 -8.89 7.71
CA ILE A 135 13.11 -9.06 7.86
C ILE A 135 13.52 -10.48 7.47
N ASP A 136 12.82 -11.51 7.96
CA ASP A 136 13.07 -12.93 7.65
C ASP A 136 12.92 -13.23 6.15
N LEU A 137 12.00 -12.56 5.48
CA LEU A 137 11.81 -12.63 4.03
C LEU A 137 12.92 -11.90 3.25
N GLY A 138 13.86 -11.27 3.95
CA GLY A 138 15.03 -10.58 3.36
C GLY A 138 14.71 -9.20 2.82
N VAL A 139 13.75 -8.50 3.45
CA VAL A 139 13.51 -7.08 3.20
C VAL A 139 14.57 -6.26 3.92
N LYS A 140 15.17 -5.30 3.20
CA LYS A 140 16.29 -4.46 3.67
C LYS A 140 15.90 -2.99 3.81
N THR A 141 14.77 -2.59 3.23
CA THR A 141 14.25 -1.21 3.33
C THR A 141 13.91 -0.88 4.78
N PRO A 142 14.15 0.37 5.23
CA PRO A 142 13.77 0.81 6.58
C PRO A 142 12.27 0.57 6.84
N ILE A 143 11.98 -0.15 7.93
CA ILE A 143 10.62 -0.47 8.36
C ILE A 143 10.24 0.46 9.50
N LYS A 144 9.10 1.14 9.37
CA LYS A 144 8.48 1.95 10.42
C LYS A 144 7.31 1.19 11.02
N LEU A 145 7.39 0.90 12.30
CA LEU A 145 6.31 0.27 13.07
C LEU A 145 5.35 1.35 13.56
N ILE A 146 4.15 1.36 13.03
CA ILE A 146 3.08 2.29 13.43
C ILE A 146 1.77 1.49 13.47
N PRO A 147 1.26 1.15 14.66
CA PRO A 147 -0.01 0.45 14.79
C PRO A 147 -1.17 1.24 14.16
N HIS A 148 -2.17 0.56 13.65
CA HIS A 148 -3.39 1.21 13.21
C HIS A 148 -4.15 1.76 14.40
N GLY A 149 -4.59 3.02 14.30
CA GLY A 149 -5.53 3.60 15.25
C GLY A 149 -6.90 2.92 15.14
N VAL A 150 -7.57 2.76 16.27
CA VAL A 150 -8.96 2.29 16.34
C VAL A 150 -9.82 3.42 16.87
N ILE A 151 -10.88 3.77 16.14
CA ILE A 151 -11.89 4.70 16.66
C ILE A 151 -12.76 3.93 17.65
N VAL A 152 -12.56 4.20 18.94
CA VAL A 152 -13.48 3.71 19.98
C VAL A 152 -14.76 4.51 19.86
N LYS A 153 -15.84 3.89 19.42
CA LYS A 153 -17.18 4.49 19.51
C LYS A 153 -17.63 4.34 20.96
N ASP A 154 -17.80 5.46 21.65
CA ASP A 154 -18.48 5.43 22.94
C ASP A 154 -19.85 4.75 22.75
N LYS A 155 -20.05 3.66 23.48
CA LYS A 155 -21.38 3.05 23.57
C LYS A 155 -22.30 4.07 24.26
N LYS A 156 -23.21 4.68 23.51
CA LYS A 156 -24.36 5.37 24.10
C LYS A 156 -25.31 4.36 24.71
#